data_0cef1e00920103edd2242c65d59ef99c
#
_entry.id   0cef1e00920103edd2242c65d59ef99c
#
_cell.length_a   1.000
_cell.length_b   1.000
_cell.length_c   1.000
_cell.angle_alpha   90.00
_cell.angle_beta   90.00
_cell.angle_gamma   90.00
#
_symmetry.space_group_name_H-M   'P 1'
#
loop_
_entity.id
_entity.type
_entity.pdbx_description
1 polymer ?
#
loop_
_entity_poly.entity_id
_entity_poly.type
_entity_poly.pdbx_seq_one_letter_code
_entity_poly.pdbx_strand_id
1 'polypeptide(L)'
;MIFTCRAYTGREAEHLHLANFCFPDDQLEAELAKLSAEILGNSWYANQVCKRVLIETDALPLREAHAHEIFKHEGAAPDAADRVATFLNRKLSA
;
A
#
# COMPACT_ATOMS: atom_id res chain seq x y z
N MET A 1 16.37 12.26 -14.52
CA MET A 1 16.96 12.69 -13.24
C MET A 1 18.45 12.38 -13.17
N ILE A 2 18.87 11.11 -13.28
CA ILE A 2 20.30 10.72 -13.10
C ILE A 2 21.23 11.44 -14.09
N PHE A 3 20.83 11.55 -15.37
CA PHE A 3 21.69 12.14 -16.40
C PHE A 3 21.72 13.67 -16.42
N THR A 4 20.68 14.34 -15.90
CA THR A 4 20.57 15.80 -15.97
C THR A 4 20.95 16.48 -14.66
N CYS A 5 21.07 15.75 -13.57
CA CYS A 5 21.30 16.27 -12.21
C CYS A 5 20.38 17.44 -11.82
N ARG A 6 19.20 17.54 -12.46
CA ARG A 6 18.22 18.60 -12.21
C ARG A 6 17.59 18.41 -10.83
N ALA A 7 17.47 19.49 -10.08
CA ALA A 7 16.66 19.52 -8.86
C ALA A 7 15.18 19.57 -9.21
N TYR A 8 14.36 18.90 -8.42
CA TYR A 8 12.91 18.85 -8.56
C TYR A 8 12.26 19.30 -7.25
N THR A 9 11.18 20.05 -7.37
CA THR A 9 10.31 20.38 -6.23
C THR A 9 9.49 19.16 -5.82
N GLY A 10 8.91 19.17 -4.61
CA GLY A 10 8.02 18.09 -4.16
C GLY A 10 6.81 17.90 -5.08
N ARG A 11 6.22 19.00 -5.60
CA ARG A 11 5.09 18.93 -6.56
C ARG A 11 5.49 18.34 -7.90
N GLU A 12 6.68 18.66 -8.40
CA GLU A 12 7.19 18.03 -9.61
C GLU A 12 7.46 16.54 -9.39
N ALA A 13 7.97 16.16 -8.22
CA ALA A 13 8.20 14.77 -7.87
C ALA A 13 6.89 13.97 -7.79
N GLU A 14 5.82 14.53 -7.22
CA GLU A 14 4.48 13.93 -7.20
C GLU A 14 3.93 13.79 -8.62
N HIS A 15 4.00 14.84 -9.43
CA HIS A 15 3.53 14.80 -10.82
C HIS A 15 4.27 13.76 -11.68
N LEU A 16 5.55 13.56 -11.42
CA LEU A 16 6.39 12.55 -12.08
C LEU A 16 6.29 11.16 -11.45
N HIS A 17 5.41 10.96 -10.48
CA HIS A 17 5.24 9.72 -9.73
C HIS A 17 6.52 9.23 -9.03
N LEU A 18 7.41 10.15 -8.66
CA LEU A 18 8.59 9.87 -7.84
C LEU A 18 8.27 9.93 -6.35
N ALA A 19 7.23 10.66 -5.99
CA ALA A 19 6.62 10.68 -4.67
C ALA A 19 5.13 10.37 -4.81
N ASN A 20 4.53 9.73 -3.81
CA ASN A 20 3.10 9.43 -3.83
C ASN A 20 2.27 10.67 -3.55
N PHE A 21 2.74 11.56 -2.67
CA PHE A 21 2.06 12.78 -2.25
C PHE A 21 3.06 13.90 -2.00
N CYS A 22 2.61 15.14 -2.15
CA CYS A 22 3.34 16.33 -1.78
C CYS A 22 2.42 17.26 -0.97
N PHE A 23 2.80 17.55 0.25
CA PHE A 23 2.09 18.45 1.15
C PHE A 23 2.94 19.66 1.51
N PRO A 24 2.31 20.78 1.91
CA PRO A 24 3.01 21.88 2.58
C PRO A 24 3.73 21.38 3.85
N ASP A 25 4.88 21.98 4.16
CA ASP A 25 5.73 21.53 5.27
C ASP A 25 5.00 21.54 6.62
N ASP A 26 4.11 22.51 6.85
CA ASP A 26 3.30 22.63 8.05
C ASP A 26 2.17 21.57 8.16
N GLN A 27 1.85 20.87 7.09
CA GLN A 27 0.82 19.82 7.04
C GLN A 27 1.41 18.42 6.97
N LEU A 28 2.69 18.28 6.69
CA LEU A 28 3.35 16.99 6.42
C LEU A 28 3.14 15.98 7.56
N GLU A 29 3.35 16.40 8.80
CA GLU A 29 3.19 15.54 9.98
C GLU A 29 1.75 15.04 10.14
N ALA A 30 0.77 15.92 9.95
CA ALA A 30 -0.64 15.58 10.08
C ALA A 30 -1.09 14.60 8.97
N GLU A 31 -0.65 14.83 7.74
CA GLU A 31 -0.98 13.96 6.60
C GLU A 31 -0.25 12.60 6.70
N LEU A 32 0.99 12.58 7.18
CA LEU A 32 1.72 11.35 7.47
C LEU A 32 1.01 10.52 8.56
N ALA A 33 0.51 11.18 9.61
CA ALA A 33 -0.24 10.51 10.66
C ALA A 33 -1.55 9.88 10.13
N LYS A 34 -2.27 10.57 9.25
CA LYS A 34 -3.48 10.03 8.59
C LYS A 34 -3.16 8.79 7.74
N LEU A 35 -2.16 8.90 6.86
CA LEU A 35 -1.75 7.79 6.00
C LEU A 35 -1.30 6.58 6.83
N SER A 36 -0.54 6.83 7.90
CA SER A 36 -0.11 5.76 8.82
C SER A 36 -1.30 5.09 9.50
N ALA A 37 -2.31 5.87 9.94
CA ALA A 37 -3.52 5.34 10.54
C ALA A 37 -4.34 4.49 9.55
N GLU A 38 -4.44 4.90 8.29
CA GLU A 38 -5.09 4.12 7.23
C GLU A 38 -4.39 2.77 7.02
N ILE A 39 -3.07 2.76 6.92
CA ILE A 39 -2.27 1.54 6.76
C ILE A 39 -2.45 0.61 7.97
N LEU A 40 -2.34 1.15 9.18
CA LEU A 40 -2.50 0.41 10.43
C LEU A 40 -3.94 -0.08 10.66
N GLY A 41 -4.93 0.63 10.11
CA GLY A 41 -6.33 0.22 10.11
C GLY A 41 -6.61 -1.02 9.24
N ASN A 42 -5.73 -1.35 8.30
CA ASN A 42 -5.85 -2.54 7.46
C ASN A 42 -5.31 -3.80 8.16
N SER A 43 -5.57 -4.98 7.56
CA SER A 43 -5.02 -6.23 8.05
C SER A 43 -3.49 -6.21 7.99
N TRP A 44 -2.83 -6.30 9.14
CA TRP A 44 -1.37 -6.40 9.20
C TRP A 44 -0.85 -7.63 8.45
N TYR A 45 -1.58 -8.74 8.52
CA TYR A 45 -1.23 -9.98 7.82
C TYR A 45 -1.31 -9.80 6.30
N ALA A 46 -2.42 -9.22 5.80
CA ALA A 46 -2.58 -8.94 4.38
C ALA A 46 -1.50 -7.97 3.88
N ASN A 47 -1.20 -6.91 4.64
CA ASN A 47 -0.14 -5.97 4.29
C ASN A 47 1.24 -6.65 4.21
N GLN A 48 1.57 -7.56 5.14
CA GLN A 48 2.81 -8.33 5.10
C GLN A 48 2.87 -9.26 3.91
N VAL A 49 1.79 -9.99 3.61
CA VAL A 49 1.72 -10.91 2.46
C VAL A 49 1.86 -10.13 1.15
N CYS A 50 1.10 -9.05 0.97
CA CYS A 50 1.20 -8.20 -0.22
C CYS A 50 2.62 -7.66 -0.42
N LYS A 51 3.25 -7.14 0.64
CA LYS A 51 4.63 -6.64 0.56
C LYS A 51 5.62 -7.74 0.16
N ARG A 52 5.46 -8.93 0.71
CA ARG A 52 6.30 -10.08 0.37
C ARG A 52 6.12 -10.49 -1.09
N VAL A 53 4.88 -10.62 -1.54
CA VAL A 53 4.56 -10.95 -2.93
C VAL A 53 5.18 -9.94 -3.89
N LEU A 54 5.00 -8.64 -3.64
CA LEU A 54 5.60 -7.60 -4.48
C LEU A 54 7.12 -7.72 -4.59
N ILE A 55 7.82 -7.99 -3.47
CA ILE A 55 9.28 -8.14 -3.46
C ILE A 55 9.72 -9.41 -4.20
N GLU A 56 9.02 -10.52 -3.97
CA GLU A 56 9.38 -11.82 -4.54
C GLU A 56 9.06 -11.91 -6.04
N THR A 57 8.11 -11.12 -6.53
CA THR A 57 7.68 -11.15 -7.94
C THR A 57 8.30 -10.06 -8.81
N ASP A 58 9.00 -9.09 -8.23
CA ASP A 58 9.52 -7.91 -8.95
C ASP A 58 10.40 -8.25 -10.17
N ALA A 59 11.19 -9.33 -10.09
CA ALA A 59 12.06 -9.76 -11.18
C ALA A 59 11.49 -10.90 -12.03
N LEU A 60 10.26 -11.34 -11.78
CA LEU A 60 9.66 -12.49 -12.47
C LEU A 60 8.89 -12.06 -13.73
N PRO A 61 8.88 -12.88 -14.80
CA PRO A 61 7.93 -12.71 -15.89
C PRO A 61 6.49 -12.76 -15.38
N LEU A 62 5.59 -11.97 -15.97
CA LEU A 62 4.20 -11.79 -15.50
C LEU A 62 3.48 -13.13 -15.20
N ARG A 63 3.64 -14.13 -16.05
CA ARG A 63 3.00 -15.44 -15.87
C ARG A 63 3.50 -16.17 -14.62
N GLU A 64 4.80 -16.09 -14.37
CA GLU A 64 5.43 -16.69 -13.19
C GLU A 64 5.09 -15.91 -11.93
N ALA A 65 5.09 -14.58 -12.00
CA ALA A 65 4.66 -13.70 -10.92
C ALA A 65 3.23 -14.02 -10.49
N HIS A 66 2.30 -14.16 -11.44
CA HIS A 66 0.91 -14.49 -11.15
C HIS A 66 0.75 -15.89 -10.51
N ALA A 67 1.47 -16.89 -11.01
CA ALA A 67 1.46 -18.23 -10.41
C ALA A 67 2.01 -18.22 -8.98
N HIS A 68 3.05 -17.42 -8.72
CA HIS A 68 3.63 -17.25 -7.40
C HIS A 68 2.65 -16.56 -6.43
N GLU A 69 1.95 -15.54 -6.88
CA GLU A 69 0.94 -14.84 -6.10
C GLU A 69 -0.19 -15.79 -5.64
N ILE A 70 -0.72 -16.60 -6.56
CA ILE A 70 -1.76 -17.59 -6.24
C ILE A 70 -1.25 -18.61 -5.22
N PHE A 71 -0.04 -19.09 -5.37
CA PHE A 71 0.56 -20.07 -4.46
C PHE A 71 0.77 -19.52 -3.04
N LYS A 72 1.12 -18.24 -2.92
CA LYS A 72 1.31 -17.58 -1.62
C LYS A 72 0.01 -17.20 -0.91
N HIS A 73 -1.12 -17.33 -1.56
CA HIS A 73 -2.44 -17.06 -0.96
C HIS A 73 -2.88 -18.27 -0.12
N GLU A 74 -2.24 -18.48 1.01
CA GLU A 74 -2.49 -19.59 1.94
C GLU A 74 -3.73 -19.37 2.83
N GLY A 75 -4.89 -19.12 2.20
CA GLY A 75 -6.15 -18.99 2.93
C GLY A 75 -6.44 -17.58 3.45
N ALA A 76 -7.45 -17.47 4.31
CA ALA A 76 -7.90 -16.21 4.87
C ALA A 76 -6.92 -15.68 5.95
N ALA A 77 -6.75 -14.36 6.01
CA ALA A 77 -6.00 -13.73 7.09
C ALA A 77 -6.59 -14.10 8.47
N PRO A 78 -5.78 -14.23 9.53
CA PRO A 78 -6.27 -14.58 10.87
C PRO A 78 -7.37 -13.64 11.39
N ASP A 79 -7.37 -12.38 10.97
CA ASP A 79 -8.33 -11.34 11.34
C ASP A 79 -9.48 -11.18 10.32
N ALA A 80 -9.60 -12.06 9.31
CA ALA A 80 -10.57 -11.93 8.23
C ALA A 80 -12.02 -12.00 8.74
N ALA A 81 -12.34 -12.93 9.64
CA ALA A 81 -13.70 -13.10 10.17
C ALA A 81 -14.18 -11.85 10.91
N ASP A 82 -13.33 -11.27 11.76
CA ASP A 82 -13.64 -10.06 12.53
C ASP A 82 -13.80 -8.84 11.62
N ARG A 83 -13.00 -8.74 10.57
CA ARG A 83 -13.10 -7.66 9.58
C ARG A 83 -14.37 -7.76 8.75
N VAL A 84 -14.75 -8.97 8.34
CA VAL A 84 -16.02 -9.21 7.61
C VAL A 84 -17.20 -8.85 8.52
N ALA A 85 -17.20 -9.28 9.78
CA ALA A 85 -18.25 -8.93 10.75
C ALA A 85 -18.36 -7.41 10.94
N THR A 86 -17.23 -6.72 11.09
CA THR A 86 -17.18 -5.26 11.21
C THR A 86 -17.74 -4.55 9.97
N PHE A 87 -17.39 -5.04 8.77
CA PHE A 87 -17.89 -4.50 7.51
C PHE A 87 -19.42 -4.67 7.37
N LEU A 88 -19.93 -5.85 7.69
CA LEU A 88 -21.37 -6.13 7.64
C LEU A 88 -22.14 -5.26 8.64
N ASN A 89 -21.65 -5.10 9.87
CA ASN A 89 -22.27 -4.25 10.87
C ASN A 89 -22.32 -2.78 10.46
N ARG A 90 -21.31 -2.26 9.78
CA ARG A 90 -21.32 -0.89 9.23
C ARG A 90 -22.39 -0.70 8.15
N LYS A 91 -22.64 -1.70 7.31
CA LYS A 91 -23.71 -1.66 6.29
C LYS A 91 -25.11 -1.74 6.87
N LEU A 92 -25.27 -2.42 8.01
CA LEU A 92 -26.59 -2.57 8.66
C LEU A 92 -26.96 -1.33 9.51
N SER A 93 -25.98 -0.49 9.86
CA SER A 93 -26.19 0.73 10.65
C SER A 93 -26.22 2.02 9.82
N ALA A 94 -26.08 1.92 8.53
CA ALA A 94 -26.21 3.02 7.57
C ALA A 94 -27.52 2.95 6.81
#